data_702c6e8be517e0c9493b7000ccd3590c
#
_entry.id   702c6e8be517e0c9493b7000ccd3590c
#
_cell.length_a   1.000
_cell.length_b   1.000
_cell.length_c   1.000
_cell.angle_alpha   90.00
_cell.angle_beta   90.00
_cell.angle_gamma   90.00
#
_symmetry.space_group_name_H-M   'P 1'
#
loop_
_entity.id
_entity.type
_entity.pdbx_description
1 polymer ?
#
loop_
_entity_poly.entity_id
_entity_poly.type
_entity_poly.pdbx_seq_one_letter_code
_entity_poly.pdbx_strand_id
1 'polypeptide(L)'
;DIDRKDLREAADYFGNYLQFHRLKHRLAQSSRTLQKTPVPIAEYTFSDTKEHFAADDVRTLMLAEGDSGLVGDLLKKRPADLLVCDLPYGVQHAPQNGKKAESFPKLLERILPAWRRALKPGGAAAISFNTLTLRKDTLLTLLQNAGFTLLTEPPYDDFSHFVEQAVHRDFIVARNEQP
;
A
#
# COMPACT_ATOMS: atom_id res chain seq x y z
N ASP A 1 6.25 2.07 -2.50
CA ASP A 1 6.45 3.43 -2.03
C ASP A 1 7.21 4.25 -3.07
N ILE A 2 7.04 5.57 -3.06
CA ILE A 2 7.76 6.49 -3.95
C ILE A 2 9.04 7.02 -3.29
N ASP A 3 9.14 6.98 -1.97
CA ASP A 3 10.32 7.43 -1.24
C ASP A 3 11.37 6.32 -1.21
N ARG A 4 12.48 6.58 -1.91
CA ARG A 4 13.62 5.67 -1.97
C ARG A 4 14.28 5.46 -0.61
N LYS A 5 14.26 6.46 0.28
CA LYS A 5 14.87 6.36 1.60
C LYS A 5 14.08 5.38 2.47
N ASP A 6 12.76 5.55 2.51
CA ASP A 6 11.87 4.67 3.30
C ASP A 6 11.96 3.22 2.81
N LEU A 7 12.01 3.01 1.49
CA LEU A 7 12.19 1.67 0.92
C LEU A 7 13.54 1.04 1.26
N ARG A 8 14.62 1.85 1.31
CA ARG A 8 15.93 1.35 1.73
C ARG A 8 15.91 0.96 3.20
N GLU A 9 15.38 1.82 4.06
CA GLU A 9 15.25 1.53 5.50
C GLU A 9 14.40 0.27 5.73
N ALA A 10 13.30 0.09 5.00
CA ALA A 10 12.47 -1.13 5.06
C ALA A 10 13.25 -2.37 4.60
N ALA A 11 14.04 -2.27 3.53
CA ALA A 11 14.86 -3.36 3.03
C ALA A 11 15.96 -3.76 4.03
N ASP A 12 16.64 -2.77 4.62
CA ASP A 12 17.70 -2.99 5.61
C ASP A 12 17.11 -3.61 6.89
N TYR A 13 15.98 -3.09 7.36
CA TYR A 13 15.28 -3.65 8.52
C TYR A 13 14.89 -5.12 8.28
N PHE A 14 14.29 -5.42 7.14
CA PHE A 14 13.85 -6.78 6.84
C PHE A 14 15.04 -7.73 6.62
N GLY A 15 16.09 -7.29 5.96
CA GLY A 15 17.32 -8.06 5.81
C GLY A 15 17.95 -8.43 7.16
N ASN A 16 18.02 -7.48 8.07
CA ASN A 16 18.51 -7.70 9.44
C ASN A 16 17.58 -8.66 10.21
N TYR A 17 16.27 -8.52 10.07
CA TYR A 17 15.30 -9.45 10.66
C TYR A 17 15.52 -10.89 10.20
N LEU A 18 15.68 -11.12 8.89
CA LEU A 18 15.93 -12.44 8.34
C LEU A 18 17.23 -13.07 8.87
N GLN A 19 18.30 -12.27 8.99
CA GLN A 19 19.58 -12.72 9.54
C GLN A 19 19.49 -13.03 11.04
N PHE A 20 18.89 -12.14 11.82
CA PHE A 20 18.73 -12.31 13.26
C PHE A 20 17.96 -13.60 13.59
N HIS A 21 16.86 -13.85 12.88
CA HIS A 21 16.06 -15.06 13.06
C HIS A 21 16.60 -16.29 12.32
N ARG A 22 17.74 -16.17 11.64
CA ARG A 22 18.41 -17.25 10.89
C ARG A 22 17.50 -17.90 9.84
N LEU A 23 16.57 -17.14 9.28
CA LEU A 23 15.67 -17.63 8.23
C LEU A 23 16.44 -17.86 6.93
N LYS A 24 16.16 -18.97 6.26
CA LYS A 24 16.73 -19.21 4.93
C LYS A 24 16.10 -18.23 3.95
N HIS A 25 16.91 -17.46 3.20
CA HIS A 25 16.40 -16.44 2.30
C HIS A 25 17.27 -16.23 1.07
N ARG A 26 16.68 -15.60 0.06
CA ARG A 26 17.32 -15.09 -1.16
C ARG A 26 16.72 -13.71 -1.47
N LEU A 27 17.56 -12.76 -1.86
CA LEU A 27 17.17 -11.46 -2.40
C LEU A 27 17.39 -11.46 -3.91
N ALA A 28 16.37 -11.08 -4.68
CA ALA A 28 16.45 -10.81 -6.10
C ALA A 28 16.14 -9.33 -6.35
N GLN A 29 16.96 -8.66 -7.16
CA GLN A 29 16.72 -7.28 -7.59
C GLN A 29 16.38 -7.27 -9.08
N SER A 30 15.37 -6.51 -9.46
CA SER A 30 14.91 -6.39 -10.84
C SER A 30 14.29 -5.02 -11.08
N SER A 31 13.89 -4.74 -12.31
CA SER A 31 13.09 -3.57 -12.66
C SER A 31 12.00 -3.97 -13.64
N ARG A 32 10.80 -3.43 -13.48
CA ARG A 32 9.69 -3.58 -14.43
C ARG A 32 9.33 -2.22 -15.00
N THR A 33 9.10 -2.16 -16.31
CA THR A 33 8.57 -0.93 -16.92
C THR A 33 7.05 -0.98 -16.91
N LEU A 34 6.42 -0.09 -16.14
CA LEU A 34 4.97 0.06 -16.02
C LEU A 34 4.58 1.45 -16.56
N GLN A 35 3.68 1.53 -17.52
CA GLN A 35 3.24 2.80 -18.13
C GLN A 35 4.42 3.71 -18.54
N LYS A 36 5.47 3.13 -19.13
CA LYS A 36 6.74 3.80 -19.53
C LYS A 36 7.61 4.28 -18.36
N THR A 37 7.27 3.95 -17.11
CA THR A 37 8.04 4.28 -15.92
C THR A 37 8.79 3.05 -15.41
N PRO A 38 10.11 3.12 -15.20
CA PRO A 38 10.85 2.04 -14.57
C PRO A 38 10.49 1.97 -13.08
N VAL A 39 10.16 0.78 -12.59
CA VAL A 39 9.82 0.47 -11.21
C VAL A 39 10.87 -0.51 -10.69
N PRO A 40 11.86 -0.07 -9.91
CA PRO A 40 12.80 -0.94 -9.22
C PRO A 40 12.09 -1.83 -8.21
N ILE A 41 12.48 -3.09 -8.14
CA ILE A 41 11.89 -4.12 -7.29
C ILE A 41 12.98 -4.88 -6.56
N ALA A 42 12.84 -5.00 -5.24
CA ALA A 42 13.59 -5.93 -4.40
C ALA A 42 12.61 -7.00 -3.90
N GLU A 43 12.88 -8.27 -4.21
CA GLU A 43 12.04 -9.40 -3.83
C GLU A 43 12.84 -10.34 -2.93
N TYR A 44 12.39 -10.48 -1.69
CA TYR A 44 12.89 -11.45 -0.72
C TYR A 44 12.03 -12.71 -0.78
N THR A 45 12.65 -13.84 -1.04
CA THR A 45 12.06 -15.16 -0.87
C THR A 45 12.65 -15.78 0.39
N PHE A 46 11.87 -16.27 1.32
CA PHE A 46 12.35 -16.77 2.61
C PHE A 46 11.48 -17.89 3.16
N SER A 47 12.06 -18.67 4.07
CA SER A 47 11.38 -19.77 4.75
C SER A 47 11.98 -19.99 6.14
N ASP A 48 11.24 -20.66 7.01
CA ASP A 48 11.62 -20.93 8.38
C ASP A 48 12.80 -21.93 8.46
N THR A 49 12.89 -22.89 7.49
CA THR A 49 13.92 -23.91 7.45
C THR A 49 14.56 -24.04 6.06
N LYS A 50 15.71 -24.69 6.00
CA LYS A 50 16.37 -25.00 4.72
C LYS A 50 15.60 -26.03 3.90
N GLU A 51 14.95 -26.95 4.57
CA GLU A 51 14.15 -28.03 4.01
C GLU A 51 12.90 -27.45 3.32
N HIS A 52 12.16 -26.56 3.99
CA HIS A 52 11.02 -25.85 3.40
C HIS A 52 11.47 -24.99 2.22
N PHE A 53 12.60 -24.29 2.36
CA PHE A 53 13.15 -23.48 1.26
C PHE A 53 13.50 -24.34 0.04
N ALA A 54 14.09 -25.51 0.25
CA ALA A 54 14.43 -26.45 -0.84
C ALA A 54 13.19 -27.09 -1.47
N ALA A 55 12.12 -27.25 -0.71
CA ALA A 55 10.81 -27.76 -1.17
C ALA A 55 9.93 -26.69 -1.82
N ASP A 56 10.44 -25.45 -2.02
CA ASP A 56 9.71 -24.26 -2.52
C ASP A 56 8.51 -23.86 -1.65
N ASP A 57 8.48 -24.30 -0.38
CA ASP A 57 7.55 -23.82 0.65
C ASP A 57 8.09 -22.53 1.24
N VAL A 58 7.80 -21.43 0.53
CA VAL A 58 8.41 -20.12 0.76
C VAL A 58 7.37 -19.02 0.88
N ARG A 59 7.77 -17.94 1.56
CA ARG A 59 7.07 -16.66 1.59
C ARG A 59 7.85 -15.64 0.78
N THR A 60 7.15 -14.64 0.29
CA THR A 60 7.75 -13.56 -0.52
C THR A 60 7.39 -12.21 0.06
N LEU A 61 8.38 -11.32 0.19
CA LEU A 61 8.21 -9.89 0.37
C LEU A 61 8.73 -9.15 -0.85
N MET A 62 7.89 -8.34 -1.48
CA MET A 62 8.28 -7.49 -2.61
C MET A 62 8.23 -6.02 -2.18
N LEU A 63 9.36 -5.33 -2.30
CA LEU A 63 9.47 -3.87 -2.16
C LEU A 63 9.60 -3.27 -3.55
N ALA A 64 8.70 -2.36 -3.91
CA ALA A 64 8.68 -1.71 -5.22
C ALA A 64 8.74 -0.19 -5.07
N GLU A 65 9.68 0.46 -5.79
CA GLU A 65 9.85 1.92 -5.81
C GLU A 65 9.00 2.52 -6.93
N GLY A 66 7.93 3.25 -6.58
CA GLY A 66 7.10 3.88 -7.60
C GLY A 66 5.82 4.51 -7.06
N ASP A 67 5.14 5.24 -7.95
CA ASP A 67 3.82 5.80 -7.69
C ASP A 67 2.80 4.69 -7.43
N SER A 68 2.03 4.82 -6.36
CA SER A 68 1.01 3.81 -5.98
C SER A 68 -0.12 3.66 -7.03
N GLY A 69 -0.27 4.62 -7.93
CA GLY A 69 -1.14 4.49 -9.10
C GLY A 69 -0.71 3.41 -10.10
N LEU A 70 0.52 2.88 -9.98
CA LEU A 70 1.02 1.78 -10.80
C LEU A 70 0.75 0.38 -10.20
N VAL A 71 0.24 0.31 -8.96
CA VAL A 71 0.11 -0.96 -8.24
C VAL A 71 -0.82 -1.96 -8.94
N GLY A 72 -1.88 -1.48 -9.59
CA GLY A 72 -2.79 -2.35 -10.37
C GLY A 72 -2.09 -3.07 -11.53
N ASP A 73 -1.14 -2.41 -12.18
CA ASP A 73 -0.35 -3.02 -13.25
C ASP A 73 0.77 -3.91 -12.68
N LEU A 74 1.37 -3.50 -11.55
CA LEU A 74 2.40 -4.27 -10.85
C LEU A 74 1.87 -5.63 -10.40
N LEU A 75 0.66 -5.66 -9.82
CA LEU A 75 0.03 -6.86 -9.25
C LEU A 75 -0.95 -7.57 -10.19
N LYS A 76 -1.06 -7.15 -11.46
CA LYS A 76 -2.02 -7.69 -12.44
C LYS A 76 -2.08 -9.22 -12.50
N LYS A 77 -0.95 -9.91 -12.36
CA LYS A 77 -0.85 -11.37 -12.38
C LYS A 77 -1.02 -12.04 -11.02
N ARG A 78 -0.95 -11.29 -9.95
CA ARG A 78 -1.00 -11.77 -8.56
C ARG A 78 -1.75 -10.73 -7.71
N PRO A 79 -3.05 -10.53 -7.93
CA PRO A 79 -3.83 -9.55 -7.18
C PRO A 79 -3.85 -9.91 -5.69
N ALA A 80 -3.95 -8.89 -4.86
CA ALA A 80 -3.91 -9.00 -3.41
C ALA A 80 -5.28 -9.36 -2.81
N ASP A 81 -5.26 -10.05 -1.69
CA ASP A 81 -6.46 -10.29 -0.87
C ASP A 81 -6.80 -9.08 0.01
N LEU A 82 -5.75 -8.35 0.44
CA LEU A 82 -5.87 -7.22 1.36
C LEU A 82 -4.92 -6.09 0.95
N LEU A 83 -5.42 -4.85 1.00
CA LEU A 83 -4.67 -3.62 0.95
C LEU A 83 -4.75 -2.93 2.31
N VAL A 84 -3.60 -2.61 2.89
CA VAL A 84 -3.51 -1.81 4.13
C VAL A 84 -2.69 -0.57 3.82
N CYS A 85 -3.22 0.60 4.14
CA CYS A 85 -2.56 1.87 3.90
C CYS A 85 -2.80 2.84 5.06
N ASP A 86 -1.73 3.51 5.51
CA ASP A 86 -1.82 4.71 6.32
C ASP A 86 -1.58 5.92 5.40
N LEU A 87 -2.61 6.73 5.18
CA LEU A 87 -2.53 7.87 4.26
C LEU A 87 -1.65 8.96 4.87
N PRO A 88 -0.84 9.68 4.04
CA PRO A 88 -0.02 10.78 4.54
C PRO A 88 -0.88 11.88 5.15
N TYR A 89 -0.43 12.43 6.28
CA TYR A 89 -1.17 13.43 7.07
C TYR A 89 -1.05 14.87 6.52
N GLY A 90 -0.76 15.01 5.22
CA GLY A 90 -0.98 16.27 4.48
C GLY A 90 0.17 17.28 4.50
N VAL A 91 1.28 17.05 5.22
CA VAL A 91 2.35 18.05 5.35
C VAL A 91 3.65 17.68 4.59
N GLN A 92 3.81 16.43 4.16
CA GLN A 92 5.13 15.92 3.75
C GLN A 92 5.34 15.69 2.25
N HIS A 93 4.35 15.91 1.40
CA HIS A 93 4.47 15.59 -0.03
C HIS A 93 4.23 16.79 -0.95
N ALA A 94 4.94 17.89 -0.69
CA ALA A 94 5.09 18.93 -1.71
C ALA A 94 6.04 18.39 -2.81
N PRO A 95 5.64 18.40 -4.12
CA PRO A 95 6.54 17.96 -5.17
C PRO A 95 7.78 18.86 -5.21
N GLN A 96 8.96 18.24 -5.12
CA GLN A 96 10.26 18.95 -5.11
C GLN A 96 10.64 19.55 -6.50
N ASN A 97 9.82 19.44 -7.53
CA ASN A 97 10.17 19.77 -8.90
C ASN A 97 9.37 20.92 -9.53
N GLY A 98 8.94 21.91 -8.76
CA GLY A 98 8.38 23.15 -9.32
C GLY A 98 7.05 23.01 -10.09
N LYS A 99 6.48 21.81 -10.20
CA LYS A 99 5.12 21.60 -10.70
C LYS A 99 4.13 21.91 -9.59
N LYS A 100 3.03 22.60 -9.92
CA LYS A 100 1.93 22.88 -8.99
C LYS A 100 1.55 21.58 -8.27
N ALA A 101 1.65 21.57 -6.94
CA ALA A 101 1.32 20.40 -6.14
C ALA A 101 -0.10 19.92 -6.44
N GLU A 102 -0.26 18.67 -6.81
CA GLU A 102 -1.56 18.04 -6.91
C GLU A 102 -2.21 18.06 -5.52
N SER A 103 -3.47 18.49 -5.40
CA SER A 103 -4.14 18.41 -4.10
C SER A 103 -4.35 16.96 -3.69
N PHE A 104 -4.31 16.69 -2.39
CA PHE A 104 -4.40 15.33 -1.88
C PHE A 104 -5.67 14.57 -2.33
N PRO A 105 -6.88 15.18 -2.35
CA PRO A 105 -8.05 14.53 -2.94
C PRO A 105 -7.90 14.18 -4.42
N LYS A 106 -7.26 15.04 -5.24
CA LYS A 106 -6.98 14.72 -6.66
C LYS A 106 -6.00 13.57 -6.83
N LEU A 107 -4.97 13.51 -5.98
CA LEU A 107 -4.06 12.36 -5.94
C LEU A 107 -4.85 11.07 -5.67
N LEU A 108 -5.70 11.06 -4.65
CA LEU A 108 -6.53 9.89 -4.31
C LEU A 108 -7.48 9.51 -5.46
N GLU A 109 -8.16 10.48 -6.07
CA GLU A 109 -9.02 10.24 -7.24
C GLU A 109 -8.26 9.53 -8.36
N ARG A 110 -7.00 9.88 -8.59
CA ARG A 110 -6.15 9.28 -9.62
C ARG A 110 -5.67 7.86 -9.26
N ILE A 111 -5.33 7.59 -7.99
CA ILE A 111 -4.69 6.33 -7.60
C ILE A 111 -5.68 5.24 -7.15
N LEU A 112 -6.81 5.60 -6.55
CA LEU A 112 -7.78 4.64 -6.00
C LEU A 112 -8.30 3.62 -7.03
N PRO A 113 -8.56 3.96 -8.32
CA PRO A 113 -8.91 2.96 -9.32
C PRO A 113 -7.81 1.91 -9.54
N ALA A 114 -6.53 2.28 -9.42
CA ALA A 114 -5.42 1.34 -9.52
C ALA A 114 -5.32 0.44 -8.27
N TRP A 115 -5.59 0.99 -7.09
CA TRP A 115 -5.65 0.21 -5.85
C TRP A 115 -6.74 -0.84 -5.90
N ARG A 116 -7.91 -0.46 -6.42
CA ARG A 116 -9.00 -1.42 -6.62
C ARG A 116 -8.62 -2.55 -7.58
N ARG A 117 -7.99 -2.23 -8.72
CA ARG A 117 -7.50 -3.25 -9.67
C ARG A 117 -6.40 -4.15 -9.11
N ALA A 118 -5.69 -3.70 -8.08
CA ALA A 118 -4.68 -4.50 -7.39
C ALA A 118 -5.29 -5.57 -6.46
N LEU A 119 -6.56 -5.42 -6.10
CA LEU A 119 -7.29 -6.35 -5.25
C LEU A 119 -8.02 -7.41 -6.07
N LYS A 120 -8.06 -8.63 -5.55
CA LYS A 120 -8.94 -9.69 -6.04
C LYS A 120 -10.41 -9.27 -5.92
N PRO A 121 -11.32 -9.89 -6.72
CA PRO A 121 -12.75 -9.86 -6.40
C PRO A 121 -12.98 -10.32 -4.96
N GLY A 122 -13.76 -9.57 -4.18
CA GLY A 122 -13.96 -9.79 -2.74
C GLY A 122 -12.82 -9.33 -1.83
N GLY A 123 -11.68 -8.90 -2.38
CA GLY A 123 -10.56 -8.37 -1.62
C GLY A 123 -10.91 -7.08 -0.88
N ALA A 124 -10.28 -6.85 0.28
CA ALA A 124 -10.57 -5.73 1.15
C ALA A 124 -9.47 -4.67 1.15
N ALA A 125 -9.85 -3.43 1.43
CA ALA A 125 -8.93 -2.32 1.72
C ALA A 125 -9.23 -1.77 3.11
N ALA A 126 -8.20 -1.61 3.94
CA ALA A 126 -8.23 -0.93 5.22
C ALA A 126 -7.34 0.31 5.15
N ILE A 127 -7.94 1.48 5.27
CA ILE A 127 -7.27 2.77 5.04
C ILE A 127 -7.37 3.61 6.31
N SER A 128 -6.21 3.91 6.91
CA SER A 128 -6.06 4.84 8.01
C SER A 128 -5.83 6.26 7.46
N PHE A 129 -6.38 7.27 8.10
CA PHE A 129 -6.21 8.66 7.70
C PHE A 129 -6.40 9.63 8.87
N ASN A 130 -5.89 10.87 8.71
CA ASN A 130 -6.12 11.96 9.67
C ASN A 130 -7.33 12.80 9.23
N THR A 131 -8.40 12.79 10.03
CA THR A 131 -9.65 13.51 9.73
C THR A 131 -9.49 15.03 9.74
N LEU A 132 -8.44 15.55 10.38
CA LEU A 132 -8.13 16.99 10.38
C LEU A 132 -7.58 17.49 9.03
N THR A 133 -6.98 16.60 8.24
CA THR A 133 -6.40 16.94 6.93
C THR A 133 -7.21 16.43 5.75
N LEU A 134 -7.95 15.33 5.93
CA LEU A 134 -8.85 14.75 4.94
C LEU A 134 -10.19 14.42 5.60
N ARG A 135 -11.26 15.11 5.20
CA ARG A 135 -12.61 14.83 5.73
C ARG A 135 -13.05 13.42 5.37
N LYS A 136 -13.66 12.71 6.33
CA LYS A 136 -14.18 11.34 6.14
C LYS A 136 -15.12 11.26 4.93
N ASP A 137 -16.10 12.16 4.82
CA ASP A 137 -17.07 12.18 3.72
C ASP A 137 -16.40 12.30 2.34
N THR A 138 -15.31 13.07 2.26
CA THR A 138 -14.53 13.22 1.02
C THR A 138 -13.89 11.88 0.65
N LEU A 139 -13.25 11.19 1.60
CA LEU A 139 -12.62 9.90 1.33
C LEU A 139 -13.65 8.82 0.99
N LEU A 140 -14.80 8.78 1.67
CA LEU A 140 -15.89 7.86 1.35
C LEU A 140 -16.38 8.06 -0.09
N THR A 141 -16.62 9.33 -0.50
CA THR A 141 -17.03 9.64 -1.87
C THR A 141 -15.99 9.21 -2.90
N LEU A 142 -14.70 9.47 -2.65
CA LEU A 142 -13.61 9.06 -3.56
C LEU A 142 -13.52 7.55 -3.73
N LEU A 143 -13.67 6.80 -2.63
CA LEU A 143 -13.67 5.33 -2.66
C LEU A 143 -14.87 4.79 -3.44
N GLN A 144 -16.08 5.32 -3.21
CA GLN A 144 -17.28 4.94 -3.96
C GLN A 144 -17.12 5.24 -5.46
N ASN A 145 -16.62 6.43 -5.81
CA ASN A 145 -16.36 6.81 -7.21
C ASN A 145 -15.32 5.90 -7.88
N ALA A 146 -14.34 5.41 -7.12
CA ALA A 146 -13.38 4.41 -7.59
C ALA A 146 -13.99 3.00 -7.70
N GLY A 147 -15.24 2.80 -7.24
CA GLY A 147 -16.01 1.56 -7.34
C GLY A 147 -15.80 0.59 -6.18
N PHE A 148 -15.32 1.07 -5.03
CA PHE A 148 -15.31 0.28 -3.81
C PHE A 148 -16.68 0.24 -3.15
N THR A 149 -17.02 -0.88 -2.54
CA THR A 149 -18.15 -1.02 -1.62
C THR A 149 -17.66 -0.74 -0.20
N LEU A 150 -18.24 0.26 0.45
CA LEU A 150 -17.85 0.67 1.80
C LEU A 150 -18.49 -0.24 2.84
N LEU A 151 -17.75 -0.60 3.89
CA LEU A 151 -18.26 -1.26 5.08
C LEU A 151 -18.41 -0.19 6.18
N THR A 152 -19.65 0.19 6.46
CA THR A 152 -19.97 1.29 7.40
C THR A 152 -20.82 0.84 8.60
N GLU A 153 -21.24 -0.42 8.61
CA GLU A 153 -22.00 -1.02 9.69
C GLU A 153 -21.06 -1.67 10.73
N PRO A 154 -21.51 -1.91 11.96
CA PRO A 154 -20.70 -2.61 12.95
C PRO A 154 -20.11 -3.93 12.44
N PRO A 155 -18.84 -4.21 12.71
CA PRO A 155 -17.90 -3.51 13.61
C PRO A 155 -17.05 -2.43 12.92
N TYR A 156 -17.43 -1.91 11.74
CA TYR A 156 -16.61 -1.01 10.90
C TYR A 156 -17.00 0.48 11.04
N ASP A 157 -17.84 0.84 11.99
CA ASP A 157 -18.49 2.14 12.09
C ASP A 157 -17.80 3.11 13.05
N ASP A 158 -17.01 2.63 14.02
CA ASP A 158 -16.41 3.46 15.08
C ASP A 158 -14.93 3.13 15.35
N PHE A 159 -14.04 3.69 14.53
CA PHE A 159 -12.58 3.58 14.69
C PHE A 159 -11.90 4.90 15.05
N SER A 160 -12.68 5.98 15.17
CA SER A 160 -12.17 7.33 15.33
C SER A 160 -11.58 7.55 16.72
N HIS A 161 -10.34 8.06 16.79
CA HIS A 161 -9.67 8.36 18.06
C HIS A 161 -8.58 9.43 17.89
N PHE A 162 -8.31 10.16 18.98
CA PHE A 162 -7.17 11.07 19.05
C PHE A 162 -5.89 10.29 19.33
N VAL A 163 -4.83 10.58 18.52
CA VAL A 163 -3.47 10.08 18.76
C VAL A 163 -2.65 11.18 19.44
N GLU A 164 -2.76 12.42 18.95
CA GLU A 164 -2.13 13.63 19.48
C GLU A 164 -2.93 14.87 19.03
N GLN A 165 -2.55 16.07 19.48
CA GLN A 165 -3.29 17.31 19.18
C GLN A 165 -3.50 17.57 17.68
N ALA A 166 -2.54 17.18 16.85
CA ALA A 166 -2.58 17.39 15.39
C ALA A 166 -3.07 16.16 14.61
N VAL A 167 -3.39 15.05 15.26
CA VAL A 167 -3.77 13.79 14.63
C VAL A 167 -5.03 13.21 15.26
N HIS A 168 -6.13 13.33 14.55
CA HIS A 168 -7.35 12.61 14.81
C HIS A 168 -7.53 11.51 13.77
N ARG A 169 -7.19 10.27 14.16
CA ARG A 169 -7.15 9.11 13.27
C ARG A 169 -8.52 8.46 13.15
N ASP A 170 -8.86 8.08 11.94
CA ASP A 170 -10.00 7.19 11.67
C ASP A 170 -9.61 6.15 10.61
N PHE A 171 -10.42 5.13 10.45
CA PHE A 171 -10.22 4.05 9.47
C PHE A 171 -11.46 3.90 8.62
N ILE A 172 -11.24 3.55 7.35
CA ILE A 172 -12.29 3.09 6.45
C ILE A 172 -11.93 1.71 5.96
N VAL A 173 -12.92 0.81 6.01
CA VAL A 173 -12.82 -0.51 5.38
C VAL A 173 -13.73 -0.56 4.17
N ALA A 174 -13.20 -1.07 3.07
CA ALA A 174 -13.93 -1.16 1.81
C ALA A 174 -13.60 -2.48 1.08
N ARG A 175 -14.47 -2.91 0.17
CA ARG A 175 -14.30 -4.13 -0.63
C ARG A 175 -14.28 -3.84 -2.12
N ASN A 176 -13.54 -4.65 -2.85
CA ASN A 176 -13.65 -4.78 -4.30
C ASN A 176 -14.64 -5.89 -4.63
N GLU A 177 -15.91 -5.53 -4.87
CA GLU A 177 -16.97 -6.50 -5.18
C GLU A 177 -17.16 -6.76 -6.69
N GLN A 178 -16.22 -6.35 -7.53
CA GLN A 178 -16.30 -6.74 -8.93
C GLN A 178 -16.09 -8.25 -9.11
N PRO A 179 -16.89 -8.89 -9.96
CA PRO A 179 -16.68 -10.28 -10.33
C PRO A 179 -15.41 -10.51 -11.13
#